data_f432dcc62173e7e52a796cd7292aad1a
#
_entry.id   f432dcc62173e7e52a796cd7292aad1a
#
_cell.length_a   1.000
_cell.length_b   1.000
_cell.length_c   1.000
_cell.angle_alpha   90.00
_cell.angle_beta   90.00
_cell.angle_gamma   90.00
#
_symmetry.space_group_name_H-M   'P 1'
#
loop_
_entity.id
_entity.type
_entity.pdbx_description
1 polymer ?
#
loop_
_entity_poly.entity_id
_entity_poly.type
_entity_poly.pdbx_seq_one_letter_code
_entity_poly.pdbx_strand_id
1 'polypeptide(L)'
;MKKPRFGIDIDGTVTCPSTLIPHINKQYNINITLDDVCEYDFLSAFPQPVDRVAFNTWFKENEPFMYEVSEAAKDAQDILNTWKENYELYYISARGKNVSDVTVNWFKSQSIPYDHIELIGSHDKISVAKKHGVDAFFEDKHDNAVMLAEELKIPVVLFDTPYNRLAVPDNVVRVYNWQEANHFITNYFK
;
A
#
# COMPACT_ATOMS: atom_id res chain seq x y z
N MET A 1 18.01 7.97 -21.57
CA MET A 1 16.55 7.85 -21.57
C MET A 1 16.05 8.24 -20.19
N LYS A 2 14.84 8.81 -20.04
CA LYS A 2 14.24 9.10 -18.75
C LYS A 2 13.88 7.77 -18.08
N LYS A 3 14.19 7.61 -16.77
CA LYS A 3 13.78 6.42 -16.03
C LYS A 3 12.26 6.37 -15.91
N PRO A 4 11.61 5.22 -16.09
CA PRO A 4 10.19 5.07 -15.75
C PRO A 4 9.94 5.38 -14.25
N ARG A 5 8.75 5.91 -13.98
CA ARG A 5 8.31 6.33 -12.65
C ARG A 5 7.25 5.40 -12.12
N PHE A 6 7.46 4.86 -10.95
CA PHE A 6 6.52 3.98 -10.30
C PHE A 6 5.80 4.70 -9.15
N GLY A 7 4.47 4.75 -9.22
CA GLY A 7 3.63 5.11 -8.10
C GLY A 7 3.42 3.87 -7.21
N ILE A 8 3.66 3.98 -5.92
CA ILE A 8 3.63 2.83 -5.00
C ILE A 8 2.85 3.22 -3.76
N ASP A 9 1.80 2.46 -3.42
CA ASP A 9 1.16 2.61 -2.13
C ASP A 9 2.06 2.10 -1.00
N ILE A 10 1.76 2.50 0.24
CA ILE A 10 2.55 2.10 1.40
C ILE A 10 1.87 0.97 2.17
N ASP A 11 0.66 1.21 2.67
CA ASP A 11 -0.04 0.30 3.59
C ASP A 11 -0.63 -0.90 2.84
N GLY A 12 -0.26 -2.13 3.25
CA GLY A 12 -0.67 -3.35 2.57
C GLY A 12 0.09 -3.65 1.27
N THR A 13 0.93 -2.73 0.80
CA THR A 13 1.76 -2.86 -0.40
C THR A 13 3.24 -2.99 -0.01
N VAL A 14 3.86 -1.94 0.50
CA VAL A 14 5.25 -1.95 0.99
C VAL A 14 5.32 -2.48 2.42
N THR A 15 4.33 -2.14 3.24
CA THR A 15 4.16 -2.79 4.54
C THR A 15 3.41 -4.11 4.40
N CYS A 16 3.67 -5.06 5.30
CA CYS A 16 2.92 -6.30 5.37
C CYS A 16 1.42 -6.00 5.62
N PRO A 17 0.48 -6.55 4.82
CA PRO A 17 -0.95 -6.24 4.96
C PRO A 17 -1.55 -6.66 6.31
N SER A 18 -0.90 -7.59 7.03
CA SER A 18 -1.32 -8.00 8.38
C SER A 18 -0.71 -7.17 9.52
N THR A 19 0.18 -6.21 9.23
CA THR A 19 1.01 -5.52 10.25
C THR A 19 0.19 -4.78 11.31
N LEU A 20 -1.01 -4.29 10.97
CA LEU A 20 -1.88 -3.57 11.90
C LEU A 20 -2.75 -4.49 12.78
N ILE A 21 -2.99 -5.73 12.34
CA ILE A 21 -3.92 -6.68 12.98
C ILE A 21 -3.54 -7.01 14.42
N PRO A 22 -2.26 -7.25 14.78
CA PRO A 22 -1.90 -7.51 16.18
C PRO A 22 -2.26 -6.37 17.15
N HIS A 23 -2.19 -5.12 16.69
CA HIS A 23 -2.55 -3.95 17.48
C HIS A 23 -4.06 -3.86 17.69
N ILE A 24 -4.84 -4.13 16.65
CA ILE A 24 -6.31 -4.20 16.70
C ILE A 24 -6.74 -5.32 17.65
N ASN A 25 -6.17 -6.51 17.49
CA ASN A 25 -6.45 -7.66 18.34
C ASN A 25 -6.20 -7.37 19.83
N LYS A 26 -5.07 -6.74 20.13
CA LYS A 26 -4.70 -6.34 21.48
C LYS A 26 -5.69 -5.33 22.07
N GLN A 27 -6.06 -4.31 21.30
CA GLN A 27 -6.95 -3.24 21.75
C GLN A 27 -8.35 -3.75 22.07
N TYR A 28 -8.88 -4.60 21.21
CA TYR A 28 -10.27 -5.05 21.28
C TYR A 28 -10.44 -6.44 21.89
N ASN A 29 -9.34 -7.06 22.36
CA ASN A 29 -9.31 -8.41 22.90
C ASN A 29 -10.02 -9.43 21.99
N ILE A 30 -9.66 -9.39 20.69
CA ILE A 30 -10.13 -10.30 19.65
C ILE A 30 -8.94 -11.03 19.02
N ASN A 31 -9.20 -11.99 18.14
CA ASN A 31 -8.16 -12.78 17.50
C ASN A 31 -8.50 -12.98 16.01
N ILE A 32 -8.57 -11.86 15.27
CA ILE A 32 -8.74 -11.91 13.81
C ILE A 32 -7.38 -12.07 13.13
N THR A 33 -7.42 -12.63 11.93
CA THR A 33 -6.29 -12.77 11.01
C THR A 33 -6.55 -11.97 9.74
N LEU A 34 -5.59 -11.88 8.85
CA LEU A 34 -5.79 -11.23 7.56
C LEU A 34 -6.90 -11.93 6.74
N ASP A 35 -7.02 -13.25 6.85
CA ASP A 35 -8.03 -14.04 6.13
C ASP A 35 -9.47 -13.71 6.55
N ASP A 36 -9.66 -13.17 7.75
CA ASP A 36 -10.97 -12.72 8.24
C ASP A 36 -11.38 -11.35 7.68
N VAL A 37 -10.41 -10.57 7.17
CA VAL A 37 -10.64 -9.23 6.61
C VAL A 37 -10.99 -9.35 5.13
N CYS A 38 -12.25 -9.63 4.84
CA CYS A 38 -12.74 -9.82 3.47
C CYS A 38 -13.24 -8.53 2.79
N GLU A 39 -13.27 -7.41 3.50
CA GLU A 39 -13.60 -6.08 3.00
C GLU A 39 -12.52 -5.09 3.40
N TYR A 40 -12.35 -4.01 2.64
CA TYR A 40 -11.38 -2.94 2.96
C TYR A 40 -11.85 -2.09 4.16
N ASP A 41 -12.22 -2.77 5.23
CA ASP A 41 -12.64 -2.20 6.52
C ASP A 41 -12.43 -3.25 7.61
N PHE A 42 -11.47 -3.03 8.50
CA PHE A 42 -11.19 -3.96 9.60
C PHE A 42 -12.41 -4.28 10.47
N LEU A 43 -13.36 -3.34 10.59
CA LEU A 43 -14.56 -3.56 11.41
C LEU A 43 -15.47 -4.66 10.85
N SER A 44 -15.39 -4.97 9.56
CA SER A 44 -16.14 -6.07 8.96
C SER A 44 -15.72 -7.45 9.49
N ALA A 45 -14.47 -7.57 9.98
CA ALA A 45 -13.93 -8.81 10.54
C ALA A 45 -14.19 -8.97 12.06
N PHE A 46 -14.79 -7.96 12.71
CA PHE A 46 -15.02 -8.03 14.16
C PHE A 46 -16.15 -9.01 14.49
N PRO A 47 -15.99 -9.85 15.50
CA PRO A 47 -17.00 -10.84 15.87
C PRO A 47 -18.26 -10.21 16.48
N GLN A 48 -18.18 -8.96 16.91
CA GLN A 48 -19.30 -8.19 17.45
C GLN A 48 -19.21 -6.73 16.96
N PRO A 49 -20.34 -6.02 16.84
CA PRO A 49 -20.35 -4.61 16.43
C PRO A 49 -19.52 -3.74 17.37
N VAL A 50 -18.73 -2.85 16.81
CA VAL A 50 -17.91 -1.86 17.52
C VAL A 50 -18.33 -0.46 17.09
N ASP A 51 -18.29 0.49 18.02
CA ASP A 51 -18.50 1.88 17.68
C ASP A 51 -17.40 2.38 16.72
N ARG A 52 -17.80 2.70 15.49
CA ARG A 52 -16.91 3.16 14.44
C ARG A 52 -16.19 4.47 14.82
N VAL A 53 -16.86 5.37 15.55
CA VAL A 53 -16.26 6.65 15.96
C VAL A 53 -15.16 6.38 16.98
N ALA A 54 -15.42 5.53 17.94
CA ALA A 54 -14.43 5.11 18.94
C ALA A 54 -13.23 4.38 18.29
N PHE A 55 -13.49 3.49 17.34
CA PHE A 55 -12.43 2.81 16.58
C PHE A 55 -11.56 3.79 15.81
N ASN A 56 -12.17 4.69 15.05
CA ASN A 56 -11.42 5.68 14.24
C ASN A 56 -10.60 6.63 15.12
N THR A 57 -11.13 7.02 16.28
CA THR A 57 -10.41 7.87 17.25
C THR A 57 -9.18 7.13 17.79
N TRP A 58 -9.38 5.91 18.28
CA TRP A 58 -8.28 5.07 18.75
C TRP A 58 -7.23 4.82 17.65
N PHE A 59 -7.67 4.48 16.44
CA PHE A 59 -6.76 4.22 15.32
C PHE A 59 -5.89 5.44 15.03
N LYS A 60 -6.51 6.62 14.92
CA LYS A 60 -5.82 7.87 14.64
C LYS A 60 -4.82 8.26 15.74
N GLU A 61 -5.14 7.99 16.99
CA GLU A 61 -4.24 8.25 18.13
C GLU A 61 -3.03 7.31 18.14
N ASN A 62 -3.19 6.09 17.63
CA ASN A 62 -2.16 5.05 17.66
C ASN A 62 -1.45 4.84 16.31
N GLU A 63 -1.97 5.40 15.21
CA GLU A 63 -1.37 5.24 13.88
C GLU A 63 0.12 5.59 13.81
N PRO A 64 0.64 6.65 14.49
CA PRO A 64 2.07 6.94 14.44
C PRO A 64 2.93 5.79 14.97
N PHE A 65 2.54 5.22 16.12
CA PHE A 65 3.24 4.07 16.70
C PHE A 65 3.10 2.82 15.82
N MET A 66 1.89 2.53 15.35
CA MET A 66 1.65 1.35 14.51
C MET A 66 2.45 1.43 13.20
N TYR A 67 2.57 2.61 12.59
CA TYR A 67 3.39 2.80 11.39
C TYR A 67 4.90 2.70 11.67
N GLU A 68 5.36 3.19 12.81
CA GLU A 68 6.76 3.08 13.21
C GLU A 68 7.23 1.63 13.32
N VAL A 69 6.37 0.76 13.88
CA VAL A 69 6.69 -0.66 14.15
C VAL A 69 6.20 -1.60 13.05
N SER A 70 5.67 -1.07 11.95
CA SER A 70 5.18 -1.88 10.84
C SER A 70 6.27 -2.73 10.21
N GLU A 71 5.95 -3.97 9.89
CA GLU A 71 6.84 -4.85 9.15
C GLU A 71 6.78 -4.53 7.64
N ALA A 72 7.91 -4.54 6.98
CA ALA A 72 7.95 -4.49 5.52
C ALA A 72 7.39 -5.80 4.94
N ALA A 73 6.73 -5.70 3.78
CA ALA A 73 6.30 -6.88 3.04
C ALA A 73 7.54 -7.70 2.63
N LYS A 74 7.40 -9.02 2.66
CA LYS A 74 8.49 -9.94 2.30
C LYS A 74 9.05 -9.60 0.91
N ASP A 75 10.37 -9.54 0.81
CA ASP A 75 11.14 -9.24 -0.40
C ASP A 75 10.99 -7.80 -0.94
N ALA A 76 10.11 -6.97 -0.37
CA ALA A 76 9.90 -5.59 -0.82
C ALA A 76 11.19 -4.76 -0.80
N GLN A 77 11.93 -4.81 0.31
CA GLN A 77 13.16 -4.05 0.48
C GLN A 77 14.20 -4.36 -0.61
N ASP A 78 14.47 -5.63 -0.86
CA ASP A 78 15.50 -6.06 -1.81
C ASP A 78 15.13 -5.69 -3.25
N ILE A 79 13.86 -5.89 -3.60
CA ILE A 79 13.34 -5.58 -4.94
C ILE A 79 13.33 -4.07 -5.17
N LEU A 80 12.86 -3.27 -4.22
CA LEU A 80 12.85 -1.81 -4.33
C LEU A 80 14.25 -1.21 -4.40
N ASN A 81 15.23 -1.79 -3.69
CA ASN A 81 16.63 -1.41 -3.83
C ASN A 81 17.16 -1.71 -5.24
N THR A 82 16.84 -2.86 -5.81
CA THR A 82 17.20 -3.21 -7.18
C THR A 82 16.51 -2.28 -8.19
N TRP A 83 15.23 -1.98 -7.99
CA TRP A 83 14.47 -1.10 -8.87
C TRP A 83 15.01 0.33 -8.89
N LYS A 84 15.53 0.83 -7.78
CA LYS A 84 16.08 2.18 -7.66
C LYS A 84 17.21 2.47 -8.65
N GLU A 85 17.89 1.44 -9.14
CA GLU A 85 18.94 1.60 -10.15
C GLU A 85 18.38 2.05 -11.50
N ASN A 86 17.16 1.59 -11.86
CA ASN A 86 16.58 1.77 -13.19
C ASN A 86 15.28 2.57 -13.21
N TYR A 87 14.61 2.77 -12.06
CA TYR A 87 13.31 3.41 -11.91
C TYR A 87 13.34 4.54 -10.88
N GLU A 88 12.43 5.50 -11.02
CA GLU A 88 12.14 6.50 -9.99
C GLU A 88 10.95 6.01 -9.14
N LEU A 89 11.10 6.01 -7.80
CA LEU A 89 10.12 5.45 -6.86
C LEU A 89 9.36 6.58 -6.15
N TYR A 90 8.07 6.69 -6.45
CA TYR A 90 7.14 7.68 -5.90
C TYR A 90 6.14 6.99 -4.98
N TYR A 91 6.30 7.13 -3.68
CA TYR A 91 5.32 6.57 -2.73
C TYR A 91 4.17 7.55 -2.58
N ILE A 92 2.96 7.09 -2.93
CA ILE A 92 1.73 7.90 -2.91
C ILE A 92 0.72 7.19 -2.01
N SER A 93 0.57 7.69 -0.79
CA SER A 93 -0.21 7.03 0.26
C SER A 93 -1.34 7.91 0.79
N ALA A 94 -2.44 7.25 1.21
CA ALA A 94 -3.56 7.90 1.88
C ALA A 94 -3.23 8.37 3.31
N ARG A 95 -2.08 8.03 3.86
CA ARG A 95 -1.61 8.55 5.16
C ARG A 95 -1.70 10.07 5.19
N GLY A 96 -2.03 10.63 6.35
CA GLY A 96 -2.05 12.07 6.56
C GLY A 96 -0.67 12.68 6.79
N LYS A 97 -0.54 13.99 6.61
CA LYS A 97 0.71 14.73 6.86
C LYS A 97 1.16 14.71 8.33
N ASN A 98 0.24 14.44 9.26
CA ASN A 98 0.53 14.29 10.69
C ASN A 98 1.48 13.13 11.00
N VAL A 99 1.59 12.14 10.12
CA VAL A 99 2.50 10.98 10.26
C VAL A 99 3.69 11.04 9.29
N SER A 100 4.01 12.22 8.76
CA SER A 100 5.09 12.39 7.78
C SER A 100 6.45 11.97 8.34
N ASP A 101 6.81 12.45 9.52
CA ASP A 101 8.12 12.19 10.11
C ASP A 101 8.29 10.70 10.43
N VAL A 102 7.27 10.07 11.01
CA VAL A 102 7.31 8.64 11.33
C VAL A 102 7.39 7.80 10.05
N THR A 103 6.68 8.19 8.99
CA THR A 103 6.74 7.50 7.69
C THR A 103 8.15 7.57 7.10
N VAL A 104 8.75 8.76 7.03
CA VAL A 104 10.12 8.94 6.50
C VAL A 104 11.14 8.18 7.35
N ASN A 105 11.01 8.19 8.67
CA ASN A 105 11.89 7.46 9.57
C ASN A 105 11.75 5.95 9.39
N TRP A 106 10.53 5.45 9.15
CA TRP A 106 10.28 4.05 8.85
C TRP A 106 10.98 3.62 7.55
N PHE A 107 10.87 4.40 6.45
CA PHE A 107 11.59 4.11 5.21
C PHE A 107 13.11 4.00 5.42
N LYS A 108 13.67 4.90 6.22
CA LYS A 108 15.11 4.88 6.58
C LYS A 108 15.46 3.64 7.40
N SER A 109 14.66 3.31 8.43
CA SER A 109 14.91 2.15 9.29
C SER A 109 14.84 0.83 8.54
N GLN A 110 13.93 0.74 7.56
CA GLN A 110 13.78 -0.42 6.68
C GLN A 110 14.78 -0.41 5.49
N SER A 111 15.62 0.62 5.36
CA SER A 111 16.54 0.77 4.22
C SER A 111 15.83 0.68 2.86
N ILE A 112 14.60 1.19 2.76
CA ILE A 112 13.81 1.23 1.53
C ILE A 112 14.08 2.56 0.82
N PRO A 113 14.55 2.56 -0.43
CA PRO A 113 14.87 3.76 -1.18
C PRO A 113 13.62 4.48 -1.66
N TYR A 114 13.68 5.80 -1.80
CA TYR A 114 12.64 6.62 -2.41
C TYR A 114 13.22 7.82 -3.18
N ASP A 115 12.48 8.30 -4.17
CA ASP A 115 12.69 9.61 -4.79
C ASP A 115 11.71 10.63 -4.20
N HIS A 116 10.45 10.23 -4.03
CA HIS A 116 9.39 11.06 -3.47
C HIS A 116 8.48 10.26 -2.53
N ILE A 117 8.00 10.91 -1.47
CA ILE A 117 6.95 10.41 -0.59
C ILE A 117 5.87 11.51 -0.54
N GLU A 118 4.67 11.19 -1.03
CA GLU A 118 3.50 12.05 -1.04
C GLU A 118 2.42 11.47 -0.11
N LEU A 119 2.24 12.08 1.06
CA LEU A 119 1.18 11.72 2.00
C LEU A 119 -0.01 12.64 1.75
N ILE A 120 -1.03 12.13 1.10
CA ILE A 120 -2.12 12.94 0.54
C ILE A 120 -3.31 13.11 1.50
N GLY A 121 -3.42 12.28 2.55
CA GLY A 121 -4.51 12.34 3.52
C GLY A 121 -5.89 12.00 2.95
N SER A 122 -5.92 11.36 1.78
CA SER A 122 -7.14 10.97 1.06
C SER A 122 -6.86 9.79 0.14
N HIS A 123 -7.91 9.25 -0.47
CA HIS A 123 -7.78 8.19 -1.48
C HIS A 123 -7.64 8.70 -2.93
N ASP A 124 -7.60 10.02 -3.16
CA ASP A 124 -7.42 10.59 -4.51
C ASP A 124 -5.95 10.53 -4.94
N LYS A 125 -5.49 9.33 -5.25
CA LYS A 125 -4.15 9.07 -5.77
C LYS A 125 -3.99 9.46 -7.25
N ILE A 126 -5.08 9.55 -8.01
CA ILE A 126 -5.06 9.79 -9.45
C ILE A 126 -4.43 11.13 -9.78
N SER A 127 -4.87 12.20 -9.12
CA SER A 127 -4.35 13.55 -9.35
C SER A 127 -2.86 13.64 -9.11
N VAL A 128 -2.37 12.98 -8.05
CA VAL A 128 -0.95 12.97 -7.70
C VAL A 128 -0.13 12.10 -8.65
N ALA A 129 -0.63 10.91 -8.99
CA ALA A 129 0.00 10.02 -9.96
C ALA A 129 0.13 10.71 -11.34
N LYS A 130 -0.92 11.42 -11.77
CA LYS A 130 -0.94 12.22 -12.99
C LYS A 130 0.08 13.37 -12.97
N LYS A 131 0.12 14.11 -11.86
CA LYS A 131 1.07 15.22 -11.63
C LYS A 131 2.52 14.76 -11.78
N HIS A 132 2.84 13.58 -11.24
CA HIS A 132 4.20 13.03 -11.30
C HIS A 132 4.46 12.25 -12.60
N GLY A 133 3.43 11.95 -13.39
CA GLY A 133 3.55 11.20 -14.63
C GLY A 133 4.12 9.82 -14.38
N VAL A 134 3.48 9.05 -13.48
CA VAL A 134 3.89 7.68 -13.20
C VAL A 134 3.55 6.76 -14.36
N ASP A 135 4.42 5.80 -14.65
CA ASP A 135 4.33 4.87 -15.78
C ASP A 135 3.74 3.50 -15.38
N ALA A 136 3.71 3.21 -14.07
CA ALA A 136 3.03 2.06 -13.46
C ALA A 136 2.62 2.38 -12.04
N PHE A 137 1.64 1.65 -11.47
CA PHE A 137 1.24 1.81 -10.07
C PHE A 137 1.17 0.46 -9.34
N PHE A 138 1.44 0.47 -8.02
CA PHE A 138 1.42 -0.69 -7.14
C PHE A 138 0.47 -0.42 -5.98
N GLU A 139 -0.49 -1.30 -5.76
CA GLU A 139 -1.64 -1.07 -4.89
C GLU A 139 -2.12 -2.38 -4.26
N ASP A 140 -2.79 -2.31 -3.10
CA ASP A 140 -3.47 -3.43 -2.46
C ASP A 140 -5.00 -3.25 -2.43
N LYS A 141 -5.49 -2.01 -2.64
CA LYS A 141 -6.91 -1.69 -2.62
C LYS A 141 -7.52 -1.78 -4.02
N HIS A 142 -8.53 -2.66 -4.18
CA HIS A 142 -9.21 -2.93 -5.45
C HIS A 142 -9.69 -1.65 -6.16
N ASP A 143 -10.48 -0.82 -5.48
CA ASP A 143 -11.09 0.37 -6.09
C ASP A 143 -10.05 1.37 -6.58
N ASN A 144 -8.98 1.57 -5.79
CA ASN A 144 -7.86 2.42 -6.20
C ASN A 144 -7.17 1.85 -7.44
N ALA A 145 -6.90 0.53 -7.47
CA ALA A 145 -6.24 -0.11 -8.60
C ALA A 145 -7.05 0.02 -9.88
N VAL A 146 -8.37 -0.22 -9.81
CA VAL A 146 -9.27 -0.08 -10.97
C VAL A 146 -9.31 1.37 -11.45
N MET A 147 -9.52 2.34 -10.55
CA MET A 147 -9.58 3.76 -10.92
C MET A 147 -8.26 4.27 -11.52
N LEU A 148 -7.12 3.91 -10.94
CA LEU A 148 -5.80 4.27 -11.48
C LEU A 148 -5.59 3.69 -12.89
N ALA A 149 -5.93 2.41 -13.08
CA ALA A 149 -5.81 1.74 -14.36
C ALA A 149 -6.70 2.34 -15.44
N GLU A 150 -7.95 2.66 -15.10
CA GLU A 150 -8.92 3.24 -16.04
C GLU A 150 -8.61 4.69 -16.38
N GLU A 151 -8.24 5.52 -15.41
CA GLU A 151 -8.01 6.95 -15.61
C GLU A 151 -6.64 7.28 -16.23
N LEU A 152 -5.60 6.53 -15.85
CA LEU A 152 -4.23 6.81 -16.30
C LEU A 152 -3.82 5.97 -17.50
N LYS A 153 -4.54 4.87 -17.79
CA LYS A 153 -4.22 3.90 -18.85
C LYS A 153 -2.81 3.31 -18.73
N ILE A 154 -2.36 3.14 -17.50
CA ILE A 154 -1.08 2.53 -17.14
C ILE A 154 -1.30 1.12 -16.60
N PRO A 155 -0.28 0.25 -16.58
CA PRO A 155 -0.36 -1.00 -15.83
C PRO A 155 -0.44 -0.72 -14.34
N VAL A 156 -1.33 -1.45 -13.64
CA VAL A 156 -1.41 -1.43 -12.18
C VAL A 156 -1.16 -2.84 -11.67
N VAL A 157 -0.22 -2.97 -10.75
CA VAL A 157 0.06 -4.23 -10.05
C VAL A 157 -0.73 -4.24 -8.75
N LEU A 158 -1.67 -5.18 -8.62
CA LEU A 158 -2.53 -5.34 -7.45
C LEU A 158 -2.04 -6.52 -6.61
N PHE A 159 -1.53 -6.26 -5.40
CA PHE A 159 -1.15 -7.32 -4.46
C PHE A 159 -2.38 -8.02 -3.90
N ASP A 160 -2.46 -9.34 -4.05
CA ASP A 160 -3.61 -10.13 -3.61
C ASP A 160 -3.77 -10.11 -2.10
N THR A 161 -4.96 -9.75 -1.67
CA THR A 161 -5.40 -9.78 -0.28
C THR A 161 -6.84 -10.28 -0.23
N PRO A 162 -7.32 -10.83 0.90
CA PRO A 162 -8.70 -11.31 0.99
C PRO A 162 -9.75 -10.24 0.66
N TYR A 163 -9.47 -8.98 0.96
CA TYR A 163 -10.40 -7.86 0.76
C TYR A 163 -10.42 -7.26 -0.66
N ASN A 164 -9.61 -7.77 -1.60
CA ASN A 164 -9.53 -7.16 -2.93
C ASN A 164 -9.83 -8.12 -4.10
N ARG A 165 -10.36 -9.30 -3.85
CA ARG A 165 -10.52 -10.39 -4.83
C ARG A 165 -11.72 -10.23 -5.78
N LEU A 166 -12.05 -9.00 -6.15
CA LEU A 166 -13.05 -8.71 -7.18
C LEU A 166 -12.41 -8.76 -8.58
N ALA A 167 -13.27 -8.79 -9.62
CA ALA A 167 -12.82 -8.72 -11.01
C ALA A 167 -12.09 -7.39 -11.28
N VAL A 168 -11.08 -7.42 -12.13
CA VAL A 168 -10.25 -6.27 -12.48
C VAL A 168 -10.14 -6.11 -14.01
N PRO A 169 -9.91 -4.90 -14.54
CA PRO A 169 -9.67 -4.67 -15.96
C PRO A 169 -8.33 -5.26 -16.42
N ASP A 170 -8.15 -5.41 -17.75
CA ASP A 170 -7.02 -6.09 -18.37
C ASP A 170 -5.64 -5.48 -18.05
N ASN A 171 -5.60 -4.19 -17.73
CA ASN A 171 -4.36 -3.48 -17.35
C ASN A 171 -4.09 -3.48 -15.84
N VAL A 172 -4.87 -4.22 -15.05
CA VAL A 172 -4.57 -4.54 -13.64
C VAL A 172 -4.08 -5.98 -13.56
N VAL A 173 -2.85 -6.15 -13.09
CA VAL A 173 -2.22 -7.47 -12.93
C VAL A 173 -2.17 -7.82 -11.45
N ARG A 174 -2.90 -8.88 -11.08
CA ARG A 174 -2.88 -9.40 -9.72
C ARG A 174 -1.63 -10.24 -9.49
N VAL A 175 -0.95 -9.98 -8.38
CA VAL A 175 0.26 -10.71 -7.94
C VAL A 175 0.13 -11.12 -6.48
N TYR A 176 0.80 -12.20 -6.09
CA TYR A 176 0.75 -12.72 -4.71
C TYR A 176 1.95 -12.28 -3.86
N ASN A 177 2.98 -11.72 -4.47
CA ASN A 177 4.19 -11.31 -3.77
C ASN A 177 5.04 -10.35 -4.63
N TRP A 178 6.07 -9.77 -4.01
CA TRP A 178 6.98 -8.86 -4.67
C TRP A 178 7.84 -9.53 -5.77
N GLN A 179 8.10 -10.83 -5.70
CA GLN A 179 8.84 -11.55 -6.75
C GLN A 179 8.03 -11.62 -8.05
N GLU A 180 6.71 -11.86 -7.95
CA GLU A 180 5.82 -11.83 -9.12
C GLU A 180 5.69 -10.42 -9.69
N ALA A 181 5.58 -9.40 -8.82
CA ALA A 181 5.59 -8.00 -9.23
C ALA A 181 6.87 -7.65 -10.00
N ASN A 182 8.03 -8.06 -9.47
CA ASN A 182 9.32 -7.85 -10.13
C ASN A 182 9.40 -8.57 -11.48
N HIS A 183 8.93 -9.80 -11.56
CA HIS A 183 8.90 -10.56 -12.82
C HIS A 183 8.03 -9.84 -13.87
N PHE A 184 6.85 -9.38 -13.50
CA PHE A 184 5.98 -8.63 -14.39
C PHE A 184 6.66 -7.34 -14.90
N ILE A 185 7.17 -6.51 -14.00
CA ILE A 185 7.79 -5.22 -14.33
C ILE A 185 9.01 -5.39 -15.22
N THR A 186 9.88 -6.36 -14.91
CA THR A 186 11.08 -6.64 -15.71
C THR A 186 10.73 -7.05 -17.14
N ASN A 187 9.59 -7.70 -17.35
CA ASN A 187 9.13 -8.07 -18.69
C ASN A 187 8.41 -6.94 -19.42
N TYR A 188 7.69 -6.09 -18.69
CA TYR A 188 6.89 -5.01 -19.26
C TYR A 188 7.76 -3.80 -19.72
N PHE A 189 8.80 -3.47 -18.97
CA PHE A 189 9.69 -2.31 -19.23
C PHE A 189 11.04 -2.69 -19.88
N LYS A 190 11.06 -3.77 -20.66
CA LYS A 190 12.25 -4.17 -21.45
C LYS A 190 12.58 -3.22 -22.60
#